data_8b1f96cec2379461e0623e41fbca8312
#
_entry.id   8b1f96cec2379461e0623e41fbca8312
#
_cell.length_a   1.000
_cell.length_b   1.000
_cell.length_c   1.000
_cell.angle_alpha   90.00
_cell.angle_beta   90.00
_cell.angle_gamma   90.00
#
_symmetry.space_group_name_H-M   'P 1'
#
loop_
_entity.id
_entity.type
_entity.pdbx_description
1 polymer ?
#
loop_
_entity_poly.entity_id
_entity_poly.type
_entity_poly.pdbx_seq_one_letter_code
_entity_poly.pdbx_strand_id
1 'polypeptide(L)'
;MAELFLCVLAAIFAGYFALAGYDYGVGILLRRTARDDTERRMVLGALGPFFLGNEVWLVTGLGLFLAAFPMTEGSMLSALYPMAFPLIASIVVFTAAVQVRSRTSAARGLWDTLIVATGFINSFGWGAVFGAALQGFPVHFGPLPILTGAATTALFVLHGSVLLSLRTPIEVQERALRIAWRMGYAAVVLAAVAAAAAAVLSPVIAQPLAAAGGTIVLVAVLAAAIRLLRTGRLGWALVCTGAAAALPVVITGVALLPGPYVHADNAGMRSMVEAAAGPATLDFLAVAALPTLPLLLGVQAAT
;
A
#
# COMPACT_ATOMS: atom_id res chain seq x y z
N MET A 1 -11.82 -4.37 22.89
CA MET A 1 -11.88 -5.22 21.66
C MET A 1 -11.83 -4.39 20.37
N ALA A 2 -12.63 -3.35 20.20
CA ALA A 2 -12.60 -2.53 18.96
C ALA A 2 -11.20 -1.98 18.63
N GLU A 3 -10.49 -1.45 19.60
CA GLU A 3 -9.10 -0.95 19.40
C GLU A 3 -8.13 -2.07 18.99
N LEU A 4 -8.30 -3.29 19.53
CA LEU A 4 -7.51 -4.45 19.11
C LEU A 4 -7.73 -4.72 17.62
N PHE A 5 -8.99 -4.71 17.15
CA PHE A 5 -9.29 -4.91 15.74
C PHE A 5 -8.77 -3.80 14.84
N LEU A 6 -8.71 -2.55 15.30
CA LEU A 6 -8.02 -1.47 14.57
C LEU A 6 -6.53 -1.75 14.43
N CYS A 7 -5.87 -2.20 15.50
CA CYS A 7 -4.45 -2.58 15.44
C CYS A 7 -4.21 -3.77 14.49
N VAL A 8 -5.10 -4.77 14.54
CA VAL A 8 -5.04 -5.94 13.66
C VAL A 8 -5.23 -5.54 12.20
N LEU A 9 -6.21 -4.69 11.90
CA LEU A 9 -6.41 -4.15 10.56
C LEU A 9 -5.20 -3.36 10.07
N ALA A 10 -4.66 -2.49 10.91
CA ALA A 10 -3.44 -1.74 10.57
C ALA A 10 -2.27 -2.68 10.26
N ALA A 11 -2.10 -3.77 11.02
CA ALA A 11 -1.07 -4.76 10.78
C ALA A 11 -1.30 -5.54 9.46
N ILE A 12 -2.54 -5.94 9.17
CA ILE A 12 -2.90 -6.63 7.92
C ILE A 12 -2.65 -5.72 6.71
N PHE A 13 -3.12 -4.48 6.73
CA PHE A 13 -2.88 -3.55 5.65
C PHE A 13 -1.41 -3.15 5.52
N ALA A 14 -0.68 -3.02 6.63
CA ALA A 14 0.77 -2.80 6.61
C ALA A 14 1.50 -3.97 5.91
N GLY A 15 1.13 -5.21 6.21
CA GLY A 15 1.59 -6.41 5.51
C GLY A 15 1.25 -6.38 4.02
N TYR A 16 0.00 -6.04 3.68
CA TYR A 16 -0.41 -5.88 2.28
C TYR A 16 0.47 -4.87 1.53
N PHE A 17 0.69 -3.68 2.07
CA PHE A 17 1.49 -2.65 1.40
C PHE A 17 2.98 -3.00 1.33
N ALA A 18 3.51 -3.70 2.33
CA ALA A 18 4.87 -4.23 2.28
C ALA A 18 5.07 -5.27 1.17
N LEU A 19 4.03 -6.03 0.83
CA LEU A 19 4.08 -7.09 -0.18
C LEU A 19 3.59 -6.58 -1.55
N ALA A 20 2.35 -6.14 -1.67
CA ALA A 20 1.80 -5.65 -2.93
C ALA A 20 2.49 -4.38 -3.45
N GLY A 21 3.13 -3.60 -2.57
CA GLY A 21 3.87 -2.39 -2.94
C GLY A 21 4.99 -2.67 -3.93
N TYR A 22 5.77 -3.75 -3.75
CA TYR A 22 6.79 -4.08 -4.75
C TYR A 22 6.18 -4.65 -6.03
N ASP A 23 5.04 -5.34 -5.97
CA ASP A 23 4.36 -5.85 -7.16
C ASP A 23 3.97 -4.72 -8.11
N TYR A 24 3.30 -3.69 -7.58
CA TYR A 24 2.92 -2.50 -8.35
C TYR A 24 4.14 -1.74 -8.83
N GLY A 25 5.18 -1.59 -7.99
CA GLY A 25 6.44 -0.97 -8.35
C GLY A 25 7.14 -1.67 -9.50
N VAL A 26 7.23 -3.00 -9.47
CA VAL A 26 7.78 -3.83 -10.56
C VAL A 26 6.93 -3.68 -11.82
N GLY A 27 5.60 -3.66 -11.69
CA GLY A 27 4.69 -3.43 -12.80
C GLY A 27 4.98 -2.13 -13.53
N ILE A 28 5.12 -1.01 -12.81
CA ILE A 28 5.49 0.30 -13.38
C ILE A 28 6.84 0.24 -14.08
N LEU A 29 7.78 -0.52 -13.53
CA LEU A 29 9.15 -0.61 -14.02
C LEU A 29 9.32 -1.52 -15.24
N LEU A 30 8.34 -2.36 -15.57
CA LEU A 30 8.45 -3.42 -16.57
C LEU A 30 9.13 -2.96 -17.88
N ARG A 31 8.66 -1.85 -18.45
CA ARG A 31 9.21 -1.30 -19.70
C ARG A 31 10.43 -0.40 -19.52
N ARG A 32 10.69 0.05 -18.29
CA ARG A 32 11.84 0.92 -17.97
C ARG A 32 13.10 0.13 -17.69
N THR A 33 12.96 -1.07 -17.14
CA THR A 33 14.06 -1.94 -16.76
C THR A 33 14.35 -3.02 -17.81
N ALA A 34 13.33 -3.47 -18.56
CA ALA A 34 13.45 -4.53 -19.56
C ALA A 34 13.42 -3.98 -21.00
N ARG A 35 14.42 -4.36 -21.83
CA ARG A 35 14.58 -3.92 -23.21
C ARG A 35 13.90 -4.85 -24.22
N ASP A 36 13.91 -6.14 -23.94
CA ASP A 36 13.36 -7.17 -24.82
C ASP A 36 12.35 -8.07 -24.07
N ASP A 37 11.80 -9.05 -24.77
CA ASP A 37 10.81 -9.97 -24.19
C ASP A 37 11.39 -10.92 -23.14
N THR A 38 12.65 -11.30 -23.29
CA THR A 38 13.36 -12.17 -22.33
C THR A 38 13.55 -11.45 -21.01
N GLU A 39 14.06 -10.23 -21.06
CA GLU A 39 14.20 -9.39 -19.86
C GLU A 39 12.83 -9.11 -19.19
N ARG A 40 11.76 -8.86 -19.99
CA ARG A 40 10.40 -8.68 -19.43
C ARG A 40 9.89 -9.90 -18.69
N ARG A 41 10.18 -11.11 -19.22
CA ARG A 41 9.85 -12.35 -18.50
C ARG A 41 10.64 -12.49 -17.21
N MET A 42 11.92 -12.11 -17.19
CA MET A 42 12.73 -12.10 -15.97
C MET A 42 12.19 -11.12 -14.93
N VAL A 43 11.82 -9.90 -15.35
CA VAL A 43 11.21 -8.88 -14.48
C VAL A 43 9.90 -9.38 -13.89
N LEU A 44 8.99 -9.95 -14.70
CA LEU A 44 7.73 -10.53 -14.19
C LEU A 44 7.98 -11.78 -13.34
N GLY A 45 8.99 -12.59 -13.68
CA GLY A 45 9.41 -13.74 -12.88
C GLY A 45 9.95 -13.36 -11.51
N ALA A 46 10.50 -12.14 -11.35
CA ALA A 46 10.95 -11.64 -10.06
C ALA A 46 9.82 -11.43 -9.03
N LEU A 47 8.57 -11.25 -9.48
CA LEU A 47 7.39 -11.24 -8.60
C LEU A 47 7.19 -12.59 -7.91
N GLY A 48 7.57 -13.67 -8.58
CA GLY A 48 7.54 -15.01 -8.04
C GLY A 48 6.13 -15.59 -7.87
N PRO A 49 6.04 -16.79 -7.27
CA PRO A 49 4.76 -17.47 -7.04
C PRO A 49 3.87 -16.79 -5.99
N PHE A 50 4.44 -15.89 -5.19
CA PHE A 50 3.77 -15.24 -4.05
C PHE A 50 2.88 -14.08 -4.46
N PHE A 51 3.01 -13.60 -5.67
CA PHE A 51 2.22 -12.51 -6.22
C PHE A 51 0.71 -12.64 -5.92
N LEU A 52 0.11 -13.82 -6.13
CA LEU A 52 -1.29 -14.07 -5.78
C LEU A 52 -1.54 -14.15 -4.27
N GLY A 53 -0.54 -14.61 -3.50
CA GLY A 53 -0.63 -14.66 -2.04
C GLY A 53 -0.66 -13.29 -1.39
N ASN A 54 -0.06 -12.28 -2.02
CA ASN A 54 -0.06 -10.91 -1.50
C ASN A 54 -1.48 -10.30 -1.47
N GLU A 55 -2.36 -10.68 -2.40
CA GLU A 55 -3.74 -10.21 -2.44
C GLU A 55 -4.62 -10.80 -1.33
N VAL A 56 -4.23 -11.94 -0.76
CA VAL A 56 -4.95 -12.54 0.37
C VAL A 56 -4.96 -11.58 1.57
N TRP A 57 -3.89 -10.81 1.77
CA TRP A 57 -3.85 -9.79 2.81
C TRP A 57 -4.91 -8.71 2.62
N LEU A 58 -5.13 -8.27 1.39
CA LEU A 58 -6.17 -7.28 1.08
C LEU A 58 -7.57 -7.84 1.35
N VAL A 59 -7.84 -9.05 0.86
CA VAL A 59 -9.15 -9.71 1.05
C VAL A 59 -9.42 -9.95 2.53
N THR A 60 -8.41 -10.41 3.28
CA THR A 60 -8.52 -10.62 4.73
C THR A 60 -8.77 -9.30 5.45
N GLY A 61 -8.04 -8.24 5.09
CA GLY A 61 -8.22 -6.92 5.70
C GLY A 61 -9.59 -6.34 5.43
N LEU A 62 -10.07 -6.38 4.20
CA LEU A 62 -11.41 -5.91 3.85
C LEU A 62 -12.49 -6.75 4.54
N GLY A 63 -12.39 -8.08 4.53
CA GLY A 63 -13.34 -8.95 5.22
C GLY A 63 -13.42 -8.67 6.72
N LEU A 64 -12.28 -8.50 7.37
CA LEU A 64 -12.22 -8.15 8.78
C LEU A 64 -12.77 -6.75 9.06
N PHE A 65 -12.49 -5.78 8.18
CA PHE A 65 -13.04 -4.44 8.29
C PHE A 65 -14.57 -4.44 8.25
N LEU A 66 -15.16 -5.12 7.26
CA LEU A 66 -16.62 -5.24 7.11
C LEU A 66 -17.27 -5.95 8.32
N ALA A 67 -16.62 -6.99 8.84
CA ALA A 67 -17.14 -7.75 9.97
C ALA A 67 -17.02 -7.03 11.33
N ALA A 68 -15.90 -6.33 11.56
CA ALA A 68 -15.64 -5.65 12.83
C ALA A 68 -16.27 -4.25 12.91
N PHE A 69 -16.48 -3.57 11.76
CA PHE A 69 -16.95 -2.19 11.68
C PHE A 69 -18.10 -1.99 10.69
N PRO A 70 -19.19 -2.76 10.80
CA PRO A 70 -20.26 -2.78 9.79
C PRO A 70 -20.97 -1.44 9.65
N MET A 71 -21.08 -0.64 10.73
CA MET A 71 -21.74 0.67 10.66
C MET A 71 -20.89 1.72 9.93
N THR A 72 -19.58 1.50 9.83
CA THR A 72 -18.66 2.39 9.11
C THR A 72 -18.69 2.11 7.62
N GLU A 73 -19.08 0.89 7.23
CA GLU A 73 -19.10 0.41 5.85
C GLU A 73 -19.94 1.31 4.94
N GLY A 74 -21.20 1.55 5.30
CA GLY A 74 -22.14 2.28 4.46
C GLY A 74 -21.69 3.71 4.15
N SER A 75 -21.25 4.46 5.15
CA SER A 75 -20.85 5.87 4.99
C SER A 75 -19.45 5.99 4.38
N MET A 76 -18.49 5.21 4.83
CA MET A 76 -17.11 5.30 4.38
C MET A 76 -16.92 4.73 2.96
N LEU A 77 -17.52 3.57 2.66
CA LEU A 77 -17.48 3.01 1.31
C LEU A 77 -18.23 3.88 0.31
N SER A 78 -19.38 4.45 0.66
CA SER A 78 -20.08 5.37 -0.21
C SER A 78 -19.25 6.62 -0.51
N ALA A 79 -18.58 7.17 0.49
CA ALA A 79 -17.72 8.34 0.32
C ALA A 79 -16.44 8.03 -0.50
N LEU A 80 -15.85 6.83 -0.30
CA LEU A 80 -14.65 6.37 -1.01
C LEU A 80 -14.96 5.71 -2.35
N TYR A 81 -16.24 5.41 -2.65
CA TYR A 81 -16.65 4.65 -3.84
C TYR A 81 -16.03 5.16 -5.16
N PRO A 82 -15.98 6.49 -5.43
CA PRO A 82 -15.36 7.00 -6.65
C PRO A 82 -13.87 6.66 -6.80
N MET A 83 -13.17 6.43 -5.70
CA MET A 83 -11.74 6.03 -5.68
C MET A 83 -11.58 4.53 -5.52
N ALA A 84 -12.36 3.90 -4.65
CA ALA A 84 -12.23 2.49 -4.31
C ALA A 84 -12.61 1.58 -5.49
N PHE A 85 -13.69 1.91 -6.22
CA PHE A 85 -14.14 1.08 -7.34
C PHE A 85 -13.10 1.01 -8.48
N PRO A 86 -12.59 2.14 -9.02
CA PRO A 86 -11.53 2.09 -10.03
C PRO A 86 -10.26 1.40 -9.53
N LEU A 87 -9.92 1.56 -8.25
CA LEU A 87 -8.74 0.94 -7.65
C LEU A 87 -8.89 -0.59 -7.61
N ILE A 88 -10.01 -1.11 -7.10
CA ILE A 88 -10.27 -2.56 -7.07
C ILE A 88 -10.32 -3.13 -8.48
N ALA A 89 -11.00 -2.47 -9.42
CA ALA A 89 -11.01 -2.88 -10.82
C ALA A 89 -9.59 -2.91 -11.42
N SER A 90 -8.76 -1.92 -11.10
CA SER A 90 -7.36 -1.87 -11.53
C SER A 90 -6.51 -2.99 -10.94
N ILE A 91 -6.73 -3.37 -9.68
CA ILE A 91 -6.05 -4.52 -9.04
C ILE A 91 -6.39 -5.82 -9.79
N VAL A 92 -7.66 -6.05 -10.08
CA VAL A 92 -8.10 -7.24 -10.85
C VAL A 92 -7.46 -7.26 -12.24
N VAL A 93 -7.45 -6.13 -12.95
CA VAL A 93 -6.83 -6.03 -14.27
C VAL A 93 -5.31 -6.25 -14.19
N PHE A 94 -4.63 -5.69 -13.17
CA PHE A 94 -3.20 -5.89 -12.94
C PHE A 94 -2.87 -7.37 -12.80
N THR A 95 -3.57 -8.06 -11.91
CA THR A 95 -3.38 -9.48 -11.63
C THR A 95 -3.67 -10.34 -12.86
N ALA A 96 -4.77 -10.08 -13.55
CA ALA A 96 -5.10 -10.78 -14.78
C ALA A 96 -4.04 -10.54 -15.87
N ALA A 97 -3.58 -9.29 -16.04
CA ALA A 97 -2.60 -8.93 -17.05
C ALA A 97 -1.24 -9.63 -16.80
N VAL A 98 -0.74 -9.67 -15.56
CA VAL A 98 0.48 -10.40 -15.19
C VAL A 98 0.34 -11.89 -15.49
N GLN A 99 -0.78 -12.51 -15.11
CA GLN A 99 -1.05 -13.94 -15.33
C GLN A 99 -1.15 -14.29 -16.81
N VAL A 100 -1.93 -13.52 -17.58
CA VAL A 100 -2.11 -13.77 -19.02
C VAL A 100 -0.81 -13.52 -19.76
N ARG A 101 -0.10 -12.41 -19.46
CA ARG A 101 1.18 -12.07 -20.09
C ARG A 101 2.23 -13.17 -19.95
N SER A 102 2.23 -13.87 -18.83
CA SER A 102 3.16 -14.96 -18.55
C SER A 102 2.85 -16.23 -19.35
N ARG A 103 1.61 -16.42 -19.80
CA ARG A 103 1.11 -17.66 -20.42
C ARG A 103 0.84 -17.55 -21.93
N THR A 104 0.78 -16.33 -22.49
CA THR A 104 0.46 -16.13 -23.91
C THR A 104 1.61 -15.50 -24.68
N SER A 105 1.68 -15.82 -25.98
CA SER A 105 2.51 -15.10 -26.95
C SER A 105 1.74 -13.98 -27.65
N ALA A 106 0.41 -13.98 -27.56
CA ALA A 106 -0.45 -13.02 -28.24
C ALA A 106 -0.52 -11.69 -27.47
N ALA A 107 -0.55 -10.58 -28.19
CA ALA A 107 -0.80 -9.23 -27.68
C ALA A 107 0.08 -8.81 -26.48
N ARG A 108 1.33 -9.29 -26.41
CA ARG A 108 2.26 -9.01 -25.30
C ARG A 108 2.41 -7.53 -25.01
N GLY A 109 2.46 -6.69 -26.07
CA GLY A 109 2.54 -5.24 -25.92
C GLY A 109 1.32 -4.63 -25.21
N LEU A 110 0.12 -5.16 -25.42
CA LEU A 110 -1.10 -4.74 -24.70
C LEU A 110 -1.02 -5.10 -23.23
N TRP A 111 -0.67 -6.35 -22.92
CA TRP A 111 -0.53 -6.79 -21.54
C TRP A 111 0.54 -6.02 -20.78
N ASP A 112 1.70 -5.76 -21.40
CA ASP A 112 2.74 -4.92 -20.81
C ASP A 112 2.24 -3.49 -20.54
N THR A 113 1.40 -2.91 -21.41
CA THR A 113 0.79 -1.59 -21.19
C THR A 113 -0.18 -1.62 -20.03
N LEU A 114 -1.03 -2.65 -19.96
CA LEU A 114 -2.00 -2.81 -18.86
C LEU A 114 -1.27 -2.97 -17.52
N ILE A 115 -0.21 -3.79 -17.45
CA ILE A 115 0.59 -3.97 -16.22
C ILE A 115 1.18 -2.63 -15.76
N VAL A 116 1.78 -1.86 -16.68
CA VAL A 116 2.38 -0.55 -16.32
C VAL A 116 1.31 0.43 -15.87
N ALA A 117 0.21 0.54 -16.62
CA ALA A 117 -0.85 1.50 -16.32
C ALA A 117 -1.56 1.18 -15.00
N THR A 118 -1.93 -0.09 -14.80
CA THR A 118 -2.62 -0.50 -13.57
C THR A 118 -1.68 -0.52 -12.36
N GLY A 119 -0.40 -0.85 -12.53
CA GLY A 119 0.61 -0.68 -11.49
C GLY A 119 0.70 0.77 -11.01
N PHE A 120 0.67 1.74 -11.94
CA PHE A 120 0.62 3.16 -11.60
C PHE A 120 -0.70 3.54 -10.91
N ILE A 121 -1.85 3.13 -11.46
CA ILE A 121 -3.18 3.43 -10.88
C ILE A 121 -3.27 2.87 -9.46
N ASN A 122 -2.78 1.65 -9.22
CA ASN A 122 -2.81 1.03 -7.90
C ASN A 122 -1.88 1.75 -6.91
N SER A 123 -0.65 2.09 -7.32
CA SER A 123 0.30 2.81 -6.47
C SER A 123 -0.21 4.21 -6.11
N PHE A 124 -0.67 4.96 -7.11
CA PHE A 124 -1.20 6.31 -6.92
C PHE A 124 -2.54 6.29 -6.18
N GLY A 125 -3.43 5.36 -6.54
CA GLY A 125 -4.77 5.25 -5.97
C GLY A 125 -4.74 4.96 -4.47
N TRP A 126 -3.91 4.02 -4.01
CA TRP A 126 -3.76 3.77 -2.58
C TRP A 126 -3.26 4.99 -1.82
N GLY A 127 -2.26 5.68 -2.36
CA GLY A 127 -1.80 6.93 -1.76
C GLY A 127 -2.87 8.02 -1.76
N ALA A 128 -3.66 8.11 -2.84
CA ALA A 128 -4.78 9.06 -2.91
C ALA A 128 -5.87 8.74 -1.87
N VAL A 129 -6.14 7.47 -1.59
CA VAL A 129 -7.05 7.04 -0.51
C VAL A 129 -6.54 7.51 0.85
N PHE A 130 -5.24 7.41 1.15
CA PHE A 130 -4.69 7.95 2.39
C PHE A 130 -4.87 9.47 2.51
N GLY A 131 -4.59 10.21 1.42
CA GLY A 131 -4.78 11.66 1.39
C GLY A 131 -6.24 12.06 1.53
N ALA A 132 -7.15 11.30 0.92
CA ALA A 132 -8.59 11.51 1.04
C ALA A 132 -9.08 11.25 2.47
N ALA A 133 -8.61 10.19 3.12
CA ALA A 133 -8.91 9.90 4.52
C ALA A 133 -8.45 11.05 5.45
N LEU A 134 -7.27 11.62 5.18
CA LEU A 134 -6.76 12.77 5.93
C LEU A 134 -7.51 14.09 5.65
N GLN A 135 -8.27 14.19 4.56
CA GLN A 135 -9.18 15.33 4.32
C GLN A 135 -10.52 15.20 5.04
N GLY A 136 -10.87 13.98 5.46
CA GLY A 136 -12.18 13.68 6.02
C GLY A 136 -13.24 13.45 4.93
N PHE A 137 -14.48 13.24 5.37
CA PHE A 137 -15.62 12.95 4.49
C PHE A 137 -16.56 14.17 4.39
N PRO A 138 -17.17 14.46 3.22
CA PRO A 138 -17.08 13.74 1.94
C PRO A 138 -15.70 13.91 1.25
N VAL A 139 -15.29 12.87 0.52
CA VAL A 139 -13.98 12.83 -0.15
C VAL A 139 -13.95 13.78 -1.35
N HIS A 140 -12.93 14.63 -1.40
CA HIS A 140 -12.64 15.50 -2.53
C HIS A 140 -11.28 15.18 -3.16
N PHE A 141 -11.22 15.19 -4.48
CA PHE A 141 -9.97 15.02 -5.21
C PHE A 141 -9.21 16.38 -5.20
N GLY A 142 -8.36 16.56 -4.18
CA GLY A 142 -7.65 17.81 -3.93
C GLY A 142 -6.12 17.62 -3.91
N PRO A 143 -5.38 18.66 -3.52
CA PRO A 143 -3.90 18.63 -3.48
C PRO A 143 -3.34 17.50 -2.61
N LEU A 144 -3.96 17.22 -1.46
CA LEU A 144 -3.46 16.22 -0.52
C LEU A 144 -3.53 14.79 -1.09
N PRO A 145 -4.65 14.29 -1.65
CA PRO A 145 -4.67 13.00 -2.37
C PRO A 145 -3.65 12.90 -3.52
N ILE A 146 -3.41 14.01 -4.23
CA ILE A 146 -2.43 14.03 -5.33
C ILE A 146 -1.00 13.87 -4.77
N LEU A 147 -0.65 14.58 -3.72
CA LEU A 147 0.67 14.52 -3.09
C LEU A 147 0.94 13.17 -2.44
N THR A 148 -0.02 12.63 -1.69
CA THR A 148 0.10 11.30 -1.08
C THR A 148 0.12 10.19 -2.14
N GLY A 149 -0.64 10.32 -3.23
CA GLY A 149 -0.59 9.44 -4.39
C GLY A 149 0.79 9.42 -5.06
N ALA A 150 1.36 10.61 -5.29
CA ALA A 150 2.71 10.74 -5.86
C ALA A 150 3.79 10.17 -4.92
N ALA A 151 3.69 10.43 -3.60
CA ALA A 151 4.61 9.91 -2.60
C ALA A 151 4.58 8.38 -2.54
N THR A 152 3.38 7.79 -2.51
CA THR A 152 3.21 6.33 -2.48
C THR A 152 3.71 5.69 -3.79
N THR A 153 3.46 6.32 -4.94
CA THR A 153 4.00 5.85 -6.22
C THR A 153 5.53 5.82 -6.21
N ALA A 154 6.18 6.90 -5.77
CA ALA A 154 7.64 6.95 -5.67
C ALA A 154 8.19 5.88 -4.71
N LEU A 155 7.50 5.66 -3.60
CA LEU A 155 7.85 4.65 -2.60
C LEU A 155 7.73 3.22 -3.16
N PHE A 156 6.63 2.89 -3.85
CA PHE A 156 6.43 1.56 -4.44
C PHE A 156 7.38 1.31 -5.62
N VAL A 157 7.67 2.33 -6.43
CA VAL A 157 8.69 2.23 -7.49
C VAL A 157 10.08 2.01 -6.87
N LEU A 158 10.43 2.70 -5.79
CA LEU A 158 11.65 2.42 -5.04
C LEU A 158 11.68 0.96 -4.56
N HIS A 159 10.62 0.50 -3.90
CA HIS A 159 10.54 -0.84 -3.34
C HIS A 159 10.65 -1.93 -4.42
N GLY A 160 9.92 -1.80 -5.52
CA GLY A 160 10.03 -2.69 -6.69
C GLY A 160 11.41 -2.64 -7.36
N SER A 161 12.05 -1.46 -7.42
CA SER A 161 13.42 -1.33 -7.93
C SER A 161 14.44 -2.11 -7.10
N VAL A 162 14.30 -2.07 -5.77
CA VAL A 162 15.18 -2.82 -4.85
C VAL A 162 14.96 -4.33 -4.99
N LEU A 163 13.70 -4.77 -5.11
CA LEU A 163 13.40 -6.18 -5.37
C LEU A 163 14.03 -6.66 -6.69
N LEU A 164 13.86 -5.91 -7.78
CA LEU A 164 14.46 -6.24 -9.08
C LEU A 164 15.98 -6.30 -8.99
N SER A 165 16.60 -5.42 -8.20
CA SER A 165 18.04 -5.41 -8.01
C SER A 165 18.57 -6.67 -7.28
N LEU A 166 17.71 -7.39 -6.58
CA LEU A 166 18.03 -8.64 -5.90
C LEU A 166 17.76 -9.89 -6.74
N ARG A 167 16.79 -9.84 -7.63
CA ARG A 167 16.20 -11.02 -8.28
C ARG A 167 16.42 -11.09 -9.79
N THR A 168 17.13 -10.13 -10.39
CA THR A 168 17.35 -10.09 -11.84
C THR A 168 18.84 -10.07 -12.22
N PRO A 169 19.18 -10.47 -13.45
CA PRO A 169 20.55 -10.40 -13.96
C PRO A 169 21.12 -8.97 -13.95
N ILE A 170 22.44 -8.87 -14.04
CA ILE A 170 23.21 -7.63 -13.84
C ILE A 170 22.72 -6.47 -14.72
N GLU A 171 22.33 -6.75 -15.97
CA GLU A 171 21.88 -5.73 -16.92
C GLU A 171 20.57 -5.05 -16.47
N VAL A 172 19.62 -5.83 -15.95
CA VAL A 172 18.35 -5.35 -15.40
C VAL A 172 18.58 -4.73 -14.03
N GLN A 173 19.41 -5.38 -13.19
CA GLN A 173 19.80 -4.91 -11.87
C GLN A 173 20.38 -3.49 -11.90
N GLU A 174 21.33 -3.20 -12.78
CA GLU A 174 21.93 -1.86 -12.88
C GLU A 174 20.91 -0.79 -13.27
N ARG A 175 19.97 -1.13 -14.16
CA ARG A 175 18.88 -0.20 -14.52
C ARG A 175 17.93 0.04 -13.37
N ALA A 176 17.59 -1.01 -12.64
CA ALA A 176 16.75 -0.92 -11.46
C ALA A 176 17.42 -0.09 -10.34
N LEU A 177 18.71 -0.31 -10.07
CA LEU A 177 19.47 0.46 -9.09
C LEU A 177 19.51 1.95 -9.41
N ARG A 178 19.70 2.33 -10.68
CA ARG A 178 19.67 3.75 -11.08
C ARG A 178 18.32 4.39 -10.80
N ILE A 179 17.22 3.64 -10.96
CA ILE A 179 15.88 4.12 -10.64
C ILE A 179 15.68 4.17 -9.13
N ALA A 180 16.14 3.15 -8.38
CA ALA A 180 16.05 3.09 -6.93
C ALA A 180 16.67 4.35 -6.27
N TRP A 181 17.83 4.80 -6.75
CA TRP A 181 18.47 6.02 -6.27
C TRP A 181 17.59 7.26 -6.42
N ARG A 182 17.06 7.46 -7.63
CA ARG A 182 16.22 8.63 -7.93
C ARG A 182 14.92 8.59 -7.15
N MET A 183 14.29 7.43 -7.08
CA MET A 183 13.03 7.25 -6.36
C MET A 183 13.19 7.29 -4.85
N GLY A 184 14.35 6.87 -4.31
CA GLY A 184 14.66 7.01 -2.90
C GLY A 184 14.64 8.47 -2.44
N TYR A 185 15.32 9.35 -3.16
CA TYR A 185 15.27 10.80 -2.87
C TYR A 185 13.89 11.40 -3.14
N ALA A 186 13.24 11.01 -4.24
CA ALA A 186 11.89 11.48 -4.55
C ALA A 186 10.89 11.08 -3.46
N ALA A 187 10.96 9.84 -2.96
CA ALA A 187 10.10 9.35 -1.89
C ALA A 187 10.29 10.15 -0.58
N VAL A 188 11.53 10.47 -0.20
CA VAL A 188 11.81 11.31 0.98
C VAL A 188 11.20 12.69 0.82
N VAL A 189 11.45 13.36 -0.32
CA VAL A 189 10.93 14.71 -0.58
C VAL A 189 9.42 14.72 -0.62
N LEU A 190 8.81 13.79 -1.38
CA LEU A 190 7.35 13.73 -1.51
C LEU A 190 6.66 13.36 -0.19
N ALA A 191 7.25 12.46 0.61
CA ALA A 191 6.72 12.14 1.94
C ALA A 191 6.74 13.37 2.87
N ALA A 192 7.83 14.13 2.87
CA ALA A 192 7.93 15.36 3.66
C ALA A 192 6.94 16.43 3.19
N VAL A 193 6.79 16.62 1.87
CA VAL A 193 5.84 17.58 1.30
C VAL A 193 4.40 17.15 1.58
N ALA A 194 4.08 15.85 1.44
CA ALA A 194 2.74 15.33 1.75
C ALA A 194 2.40 15.49 3.24
N ALA A 195 3.36 15.25 4.14
CA ALA A 195 3.17 15.46 5.58
C ALA A 195 2.97 16.93 5.93
N ALA A 196 3.75 17.84 5.34
CA ALA A 196 3.58 19.29 5.51
C ALA A 196 2.21 19.75 4.97
N ALA A 197 1.80 19.25 3.81
CA ALA A 197 0.48 19.53 3.25
C ALA A 197 -0.65 18.96 4.14
N ALA A 198 -0.48 17.77 4.70
CA ALA A 198 -1.45 17.19 5.64
C ALA A 198 -1.58 18.03 6.90
N ALA A 199 -0.48 18.55 7.47
CA ALA A 199 -0.50 19.41 8.64
C ALA A 199 -1.25 20.74 8.41
N VAL A 200 -1.27 21.24 7.17
CA VAL A 200 -1.93 22.51 6.82
C VAL A 200 -3.35 22.30 6.30
N LEU A 201 -3.58 21.24 5.50
CA LEU A 201 -4.81 21.06 4.74
C LEU A 201 -5.78 20.07 5.39
N SER A 202 -5.34 19.26 6.36
CA SER A 202 -6.20 18.27 7.00
C SER A 202 -6.96 18.86 8.18
N PRO A 203 -8.30 18.88 8.16
CA PRO A 203 -9.09 19.33 9.30
C PRO A 203 -9.34 18.22 10.34
N VAL A 204 -8.96 16.98 10.06
CA VAL A 204 -9.37 15.79 10.83
C VAL A 204 -8.22 15.09 11.55
N ILE A 205 -6.99 15.59 11.48
CA ILE A 205 -5.86 15.02 12.22
C ILE A 205 -6.07 15.23 13.73
N ALA A 206 -6.38 14.15 14.44
CA ALA A 206 -6.59 14.17 15.88
C ALA A 206 -5.27 14.03 16.66
N GLN A 207 -4.25 13.38 16.07
CA GLN A 207 -2.96 13.09 16.70
C GLN A 207 -1.77 13.68 15.91
N PRO A 208 -1.61 15.02 15.86
CA PRO A 208 -0.61 15.65 14.99
C PRO A 208 0.84 15.29 15.38
N LEU A 209 1.14 15.17 16.68
CA LEU A 209 2.48 14.79 17.13
C LEU A 209 2.84 13.36 16.76
N ALA A 210 1.89 12.43 16.87
CA ALA A 210 2.10 11.05 16.49
C ALA A 210 2.24 10.90 14.97
N ALA A 211 1.45 11.63 14.18
CA ALA A 211 1.59 11.70 12.73
C ALA A 211 2.96 12.24 12.29
N ALA A 212 3.42 13.32 12.94
CA ALA A 212 4.74 13.87 12.70
C ALA A 212 5.86 12.89 13.09
N GLY A 213 5.74 12.24 14.24
CA GLY A 213 6.66 11.18 14.68
C GLY A 213 6.74 10.02 13.69
N GLY A 214 5.59 9.55 13.21
CA GLY A 214 5.51 8.50 12.17
C GLY A 214 6.16 8.93 10.86
N THR A 215 5.98 10.18 10.45
CA THR A 215 6.66 10.75 9.26
C THR A 215 8.18 10.81 9.44
N ILE A 216 8.65 11.19 10.61
CA ILE A 216 10.10 11.18 10.92
C ILE A 216 10.64 9.75 10.83
N VAL A 217 9.94 8.77 11.37
CA VAL A 217 10.31 7.35 11.25
C VAL A 217 10.35 6.93 9.78
N LEU A 218 9.35 7.27 8.97
CA LEU A 218 9.33 6.98 7.54
C LEU A 218 10.57 7.56 6.83
N VAL A 219 10.88 8.83 7.06
CA VAL A 219 12.06 9.49 6.47
C VAL A 219 13.36 8.83 6.94
N ALA A 220 13.46 8.47 8.22
CA ALA A 220 14.63 7.78 8.77
C ALA A 220 14.82 6.38 8.13
N VAL A 221 13.75 5.63 7.96
CA VAL A 221 13.77 4.30 7.31
C VAL A 221 14.15 4.42 5.83
N LEU A 222 13.64 5.44 5.12
CA LEU A 222 14.04 5.72 3.74
C LEU A 222 15.51 6.13 3.64
N ALA A 223 16.00 6.95 4.55
CA ALA A 223 17.42 7.32 4.61
C ALA A 223 18.31 6.09 4.88
N ALA A 224 17.87 5.19 5.77
CA ALA A 224 18.55 3.91 6.01
C ALA A 224 18.55 3.04 4.75
N ALA A 225 17.44 2.93 4.03
CA ALA A 225 17.37 2.20 2.76
C ALA A 225 18.35 2.77 1.73
N ILE A 226 18.40 4.10 1.57
CA ILE A 226 19.34 4.80 0.68
C ILE A 226 20.79 4.49 1.10
N ARG A 227 21.11 4.53 2.38
CA ARG A 227 22.46 4.18 2.88
C ARG A 227 22.81 2.73 2.58
N LEU A 228 21.88 1.80 2.77
CA LEU A 228 22.08 0.37 2.51
C LEU A 228 22.28 0.09 1.02
N LEU A 229 21.57 0.78 0.14
CA LEU A 229 21.82 0.76 -1.30
C LEU A 229 23.26 1.19 -1.64
N ARG A 230 23.79 2.25 -0.97
CA ARG A 230 25.17 2.73 -1.15
C ARG A 230 26.22 1.69 -0.75
N THR A 231 25.94 0.90 0.27
CA THR A 231 26.86 -0.13 0.79
C THR A 231 26.66 -1.49 0.13
N GLY A 232 25.77 -1.60 -0.88
CA GLY A 232 25.49 -2.86 -1.57
C GLY A 232 24.70 -3.88 -0.74
N ARG A 233 24.16 -3.49 0.41
CA ARG A 233 23.38 -4.38 1.29
C ARG A 233 21.92 -4.43 0.85
N LEU A 234 21.66 -4.95 -0.36
CA LEU A 234 20.36 -4.91 -1.03
C LEU A 234 19.25 -5.63 -0.25
N GLY A 235 19.54 -6.75 0.40
CA GLY A 235 18.54 -7.49 1.21
C GLY A 235 17.99 -6.63 2.37
N TRP A 236 18.88 -5.96 3.12
CA TRP A 236 18.47 -5.04 4.18
C TRP A 236 17.78 -3.78 3.63
N ALA A 237 18.19 -3.31 2.45
CA ALA A 237 17.49 -2.23 1.77
C ALA A 237 16.05 -2.63 1.40
N LEU A 238 15.80 -3.90 0.98
CA LEU A 238 14.47 -4.41 0.73
C LEU A 238 13.62 -4.43 2.00
N VAL A 239 14.18 -4.87 3.12
CA VAL A 239 13.48 -4.83 4.43
C VAL A 239 13.09 -3.39 4.80
N CYS A 240 14.03 -2.44 4.69
CA CYS A 240 13.73 -1.04 4.97
C CYS A 240 12.68 -0.45 4.03
N THR A 241 12.74 -0.73 2.71
CA THR A 241 11.73 -0.22 1.77
C THR A 241 10.38 -0.88 1.96
N GLY A 242 10.31 -2.15 2.39
CA GLY A 242 9.07 -2.82 2.78
C GLY A 242 8.46 -2.20 4.04
N ALA A 243 9.27 -1.95 5.07
CA ALA A 243 8.83 -1.22 6.25
C ALA A 243 8.33 0.19 5.89
N ALA A 244 9.05 0.91 5.00
CA ALA A 244 8.61 2.21 4.51
C ALA A 244 7.28 2.12 3.76
N ALA A 245 7.03 1.06 2.97
CA ALA A 245 5.77 0.85 2.25
C ALA A 245 4.59 0.60 3.19
N ALA A 246 4.83 -0.02 4.36
CA ALA A 246 3.84 -0.26 5.40
C ALA A 246 3.48 1.00 6.21
N LEU A 247 4.41 1.94 6.38
CA LEU A 247 4.24 3.08 7.27
C LEU A 247 3.11 4.04 6.89
N PRO A 248 2.79 4.37 5.61
CA PRO A 248 1.71 5.30 5.28
C PRO A 248 0.35 4.91 5.87
N VAL A 249 -0.01 3.63 5.89
CA VAL A 249 -1.27 3.18 6.49
C VAL A 249 -1.26 3.34 8.00
N VAL A 250 -0.13 3.05 8.65
CA VAL A 250 0.02 3.22 10.11
C VAL A 250 -0.03 4.70 10.49
N ILE A 251 0.69 5.55 9.75
CA ILE A 251 0.70 7.01 9.99
C ILE A 251 -0.70 7.58 9.83
N THR A 252 -1.41 7.21 8.75
CA THR A 252 -2.78 7.67 8.50
C THR A 252 -3.74 7.17 9.60
N GLY A 253 -3.65 5.90 9.98
CA GLY A 253 -4.46 5.33 11.06
C GLY A 253 -4.24 6.04 12.37
N VAL A 254 -2.99 6.23 12.80
CA VAL A 254 -2.64 6.91 14.05
C VAL A 254 -3.03 8.39 14.02
N ALA A 255 -2.85 9.07 12.87
CA ALA A 255 -3.23 10.48 12.71
C ALA A 255 -4.73 10.71 12.96
N LEU A 256 -5.56 9.74 12.62
CA LEU A 256 -7.02 9.80 12.70
C LEU A 256 -7.60 9.23 14.00
N LEU A 257 -6.80 8.58 14.88
CA LEU A 257 -7.32 7.97 16.11
C LEU A 257 -8.06 9.00 17.00
N PRO A 258 -9.21 8.62 17.54
CA PRO A 258 -9.80 7.29 17.75
C PRO A 258 -10.49 6.67 16.52
N GLY A 259 -10.20 7.12 15.35
CA GLY A 259 -10.67 6.65 14.06
C GLY A 259 -11.36 7.76 13.25
N PRO A 260 -11.51 7.56 11.94
CA PRO A 260 -12.25 8.51 11.14
C PRO A 260 -13.68 8.62 11.69
N TYR A 261 -14.14 9.87 11.81
CA TYR A 261 -15.53 10.12 12.17
C TYR A 261 -16.42 9.84 10.96
N VAL A 262 -17.43 9.00 11.17
CA VAL A 262 -18.41 8.65 10.15
C VAL A 262 -19.79 9.15 10.58
N HIS A 263 -20.58 9.63 9.62
CA HIS A 263 -21.99 9.91 9.89
C HIS A 263 -22.70 8.56 10.12
N ALA A 264 -23.12 8.34 11.36
CA ALA A 264 -24.05 7.27 11.64
C ALA A 264 -25.43 7.92 11.62
N ASP A 265 -26.22 7.66 10.62
CA ASP A 265 -27.61 8.13 10.40
C ASP A 265 -28.14 9.03 11.55
N ASN A 266 -29.20 9.45 11.80
CA ASN A 266 -29.72 10.43 12.78
C ASN A 266 -29.00 10.57 14.16
N ALA A 267 -27.89 9.88 14.39
CA ALA A 267 -27.14 9.88 15.67
C ALA A 267 -25.88 10.76 15.69
N GLY A 268 -25.58 11.48 14.60
CA GLY A 268 -24.42 12.36 14.52
C GLY A 268 -23.12 11.66 14.12
N MET A 269 -21.97 12.32 14.31
CA MET A 269 -20.66 11.77 14.00
C MET A 269 -20.19 10.85 15.13
N ARG A 270 -19.82 9.60 14.77
CA ARG A 270 -19.22 8.64 15.70
C ARG A 270 -17.81 8.29 15.25
N SER A 271 -16.95 7.99 16.20
CA SER A 271 -15.63 7.42 15.89
C SER A 271 -15.79 5.98 15.39
N MET A 272 -14.81 5.48 14.65
CA MET A 272 -14.80 4.09 14.17
C MET A 272 -14.85 3.08 15.34
N VAL A 273 -14.25 3.43 16.49
CA VAL A 273 -14.29 2.59 17.69
C VAL A 273 -15.73 2.48 18.25
N GLU A 274 -16.48 3.60 18.26
CA GLU A 274 -17.87 3.63 18.71
C GLU A 274 -18.84 2.96 17.72
N ALA A 275 -18.46 2.90 16.44
CA ALA A 275 -19.22 2.26 15.37
C ALA A 275 -18.85 0.77 15.18
N ALA A 276 -18.04 0.19 16.07
CA ALA A 276 -17.67 -1.21 16.02
C ALA A 276 -18.87 -2.14 16.26
N ALA A 277 -18.74 -3.37 15.78
CA ALA A 277 -19.71 -4.44 16.04
C ALA A 277 -19.88 -4.70 17.54
N GLY A 278 -21.01 -5.26 17.92
CA GLY A 278 -21.31 -5.59 19.31
C GLY A 278 -20.28 -6.56 19.93
N PRO A 279 -20.14 -6.57 21.29
CA PRO A 279 -19.12 -7.37 21.98
C PRO A 279 -19.11 -8.84 21.58
N ALA A 280 -20.26 -9.48 21.47
CA ALA A 280 -20.38 -10.90 21.11
C ALA A 280 -19.81 -11.18 19.69
N THR A 281 -20.03 -10.27 18.74
CA THR A 281 -19.47 -10.37 17.39
C THR A 281 -17.95 -10.20 17.40
N LEU A 282 -17.44 -9.22 18.15
CA LEU A 282 -15.99 -9.00 18.26
C LEU A 282 -15.29 -10.16 18.97
N ASP A 283 -15.90 -10.76 20.00
CA ASP A 283 -15.36 -11.94 20.68
C ASP A 283 -15.33 -13.15 19.74
N PHE A 284 -16.40 -13.38 18.98
CA PHE A 284 -16.40 -14.42 17.93
C PHE A 284 -15.31 -14.19 16.88
N LEU A 285 -15.19 -12.96 16.38
CA LEU A 285 -14.15 -12.60 15.40
C LEU A 285 -12.73 -12.77 15.99
N ALA A 286 -12.54 -12.50 17.28
CA ALA A 286 -11.25 -12.71 17.93
C ALA A 286 -10.84 -14.19 17.89
N VAL A 287 -11.77 -15.09 18.15
CA VAL A 287 -11.50 -16.54 18.08
C VAL A 287 -11.31 -17.02 16.63
N ALA A 288 -12.10 -16.51 15.69
CA ALA A 288 -12.07 -16.95 14.29
C ALA A 288 -10.93 -16.31 13.47
N ALA A 289 -10.69 -15.02 13.64
CA ALA A 289 -9.78 -14.25 12.76
C ALA A 289 -8.36 -14.10 13.32
N LEU A 290 -8.16 -13.95 14.64
CA LEU A 290 -6.81 -13.77 15.18
C LEU A 290 -5.86 -14.95 14.90
N PRO A 291 -6.29 -16.23 14.92
CA PRO A 291 -5.43 -17.36 14.55
C PRO A 291 -5.02 -17.36 13.06
N THR A 292 -5.75 -16.67 12.19
CA THR A 292 -5.41 -16.60 10.76
C THR A 292 -4.17 -15.74 10.50
N LEU A 293 -3.85 -14.76 11.37
CA LEU A 293 -2.67 -13.90 11.22
C LEU A 293 -1.34 -14.67 11.31
N PRO A 294 -1.07 -15.46 12.35
CA PRO A 294 0.14 -16.27 12.37
C PRO A 294 0.17 -17.31 11.25
N LEU A 295 -0.97 -17.80 10.79
CA LEU A 295 -1.04 -18.68 9.62
C LEU A 295 -0.61 -17.94 8.34
N LEU A 296 -1.13 -16.74 8.09
CA LEU A 296 -0.72 -15.90 6.96
C LEU A 296 0.78 -15.59 6.99
N LEU A 297 1.29 -15.18 8.15
CA LEU A 297 2.72 -14.93 8.35
C LEU A 297 3.56 -16.19 8.15
N GLY A 298 3.10 -17.34 8.63
CA GLY A 298 3.77 -18.63 8.47
C GLY A 298 3.84 -19.06 7.00
N VAL A 299 2.75 -18.94 6.26
CA VAL A 299 2.71 -19.21 4.80
C VAL A 299 3.64 -18.25 4.08
N GLN A 300 3.60 -16.97 4.40
CA GLN A 300 4.47 -15.96 3.77
C GLN A 300 5.95 -16.18 4.07
N ALA A 301 6.30 -16.65 5.27
CA ALA A 301 7.69 -16.94 5.64
C ALA A 301 8.22 -18.25 5.04
N ALA A 302 7.34 -19.21 4.75
CA ALA A 302 7.70 -20.50 4.15
C ALA A 302 7.87 -20.41 2.62
N THR A 303 7.48 -19.31 2.04
CA THR A 303 7.46 -19.06 0.58
C THR A 303 8.45 -17.95 0.19
#